data_f2688548c4379ef3dfec4413a49370c8
#
_entry.id   f2688548c4379ef3dfec4413a49370c8
#
_cell.length_a   1.000
_cell.length_b   1.000
_cell.length_c   1.000
_cell.angle_alpha   90.00
_cell.angle_beta   90.00
_cell.angle_gamma   90.00
#
_symmetry.space_group_name_H-M   'P 1'
#
loop_
_entity.id
_entity.type
_entity.pdbx_description
1 polymer ?
#
loop_
_entity_poly.entity_id
_entity_poly.type
_entity_poly.pdbx_seq_one_letter_code
_entity_poly.pdbx_strand_id
1 'polypeptide(L)'
;YENYTFTEAMQVLADRAGIELPKQEMTGAQKREADKRTKLLEINKEAAKYFYKLLRSPRGEKAYAYFRKRELSDETMRKFGLGYSDQYSDDLYRYLRHVGYDDALLKESGLVSIDEVRGGHDKFWNRAMFPIMDVHNRVIGFGGRVMGEGEPKYLNSPETKIFDKSRNLYGLNIARTTRKPQLLLCEGYMDVIALHQ
;
A
#
# COMPACT_ATOMS: atom_id res chain seq x y z
N TYR A 1 10.22 -8.28 -14.83
CA TYR A 1 11.34 -7.50 -14.28
C TYR A 1 10.85 -6.14 -13.79
N GLU A 2 10.22 -5.32 -14.66
CA GLU A 2 9.75 -3.98 -14.31
C GLU A 2 8.24 -3.95 -13.93
N ASN A 3 7.59 -5.09 -13.95
CA ASN A 3 6.16 -5.28 -13.67
C ASN A 3 5.23 -4.37 -14.50
N TYR A 4 5.68 -3.98 -15.69
CA TYR A 4 4.87 -3.24 -16.64
C TYR A 4 3.75 -4.12 -17.21
N THR A 5 2.60 -3.55 -17.44
CA THR A 5 1.63 -4.12 -18.38
C THR A 5 2.21 -4.07 -19.80
N PHE A 6 1.66 -4.86 -20.72
CA PHE A 6 2.10 -4.84 -22.12
C PHE A 6 2.07 -3.42 -22.72
N THR A 7 1.03 -2.65 -22.43
CA THR A 7 0.89 -1.28 -22.92
C THR A 7 1.92 -0.34 -22.32
N GLU A 8 2.20 -0.45 -21.01
CA GLU A 8 3.24 0.34 -20.35
C GLU A 8 4.64 0.00 -20.90
N ALA A 9 4.91 -1.30 -21.13
CA ALA A 9 6.17 -1.73 -21.72
C ALA A 9 6.35 -1.19 -23.15
N MET A 10 5.29 -1.23 -23.96
CA MET A 10 5.29 -0.67 -25.31
C MET A 10 5.55 0.84 -25.31
N GLN A 11 4.95 1.58 -24.38
CA GLN A 11 5.17 3.03 -24.26
C GLN A 11 6.64 3.32 -23.90
N VAL A 12 7.18 2.62 -22.90
CA VAL A 12 8.60 2.80 -22.48
C VAL A 12 9.56 2.48 -23.62
N LEU A 13 9.30 1.42 -24.40
CA LEU A 13 10.14 1.06 -25.55
C LEU A 13 10.03 2.10 -26.68
N ALA A 14 8.82 2.58 -26.95
CA ALA A 14 8.59 3.62 -27.96
C ALA A 14 9.28 4.94 -27.59
N ASP A 15 9.15 5.37 -26.31
CA ASP A 15 9.84 6.56 -25.81
C ASP A 15 11.36 6.46 -25.93
N ARG A 16 11.92 5.28 -25.62
CA ARG A 16 13.37 5.02 -25.80
C ARG A 16 13.83 5.01 -27.25
N ALA A 17 12.95 4.55 -28.15
CA ALA A 17 13.24 4.48 -29.59
C ALA A 17 12.92 5.79 -30.32
N GLY A 18 12.35 6.80 -29.64
CA GLY A 18 11.87 8.05 -30.27
C GLY A 18 10.70 7.83 -31.23
N ILE A 19 9.92 6.76 -31.02
CA ILE A 19 8.78 6.41 -31.87
C ILE A 19 7.49 6.88 -31.18
N GLU A 20 6.70 7.72 -31.85
CA GLU A 20 5.36 8.05 -31.40
C GLU A 20 4.42 6.86 -31.69
N LEU A 21 3.88 6.25 -30.63
CA LEU A 21 2.85 5.25 -30.78
C LEU A 21 1.55 5.91 -31.22
N PRO A 22 0.77 5.24 -32.13
CA PRO A 22 -0.56 5.72 -32.47
C PRO A 22 -1.37 5.86 -31.18
N LYS A 23 -1.98 7.02 -30.96
CA LYS A 23 -2.92 7.23 -29.85
C LYS A 23 -4.10 6.29 -30.07
N GLN A 24 -4.07 5.13 -29.45
CA GLN A 24 -5.23 4.24 -29.38
C GLN A 24 -6.33 5.01 -28.63
N GLU A 25 -7.41 5.34 -29.30
CA GLU A 25 -8.59 5.85 -28.65
C GLU A 25 -9.10 4.80 -27.67
N MET A 26 -8.92 5.06 -26.39
CA MET A 26 -9.44 4.17 -25.35
C MET A 26 -10.95 4.12 -25.45
N THR A 27 -11.49 2.92 -25.48
CA THR A 27 -12.96 2.73 -25.39
C THR A 27 -13.47 3.34 -24.09
N GLY A 28 -14.74 3.74 -24.05
CA GLY A 28 -15.32 4.29 -22.83
C GLY A 28 -15.22 3.35 -21.61
N ALA A 29 -15.17 2.03 -21.84
CA ALA A 29 -14.95 1.02 -20.81
C ALA A 29 -13.51 1.04 -20.29
N GLN A 30 -12.52 1.09 -21.18
CA GLN A 30 -11.09 1.19 -20.80
C GLN A 30 -10.79 2.47 -20.05
N LYS A 31 -11.39 3.58 -20.44
CA LYS A 31 -11.22 4.87 -19.74
C LYS A 31 -11.77 4.82 -18.32
N ARG A 32 -12.99 4.26 -18.15
CA ARG A 32 -13.58 4.07 -16.81
C ARG A 32 -12.75 3.16 -15.92
N GLU A 33 -12.15 2.11 -16.48
CA GLU A 33 -11.29 1.20 -15.74
C GLU A 33 -9.98 1.87 -15.32
N ALA A 34 -9.36 2.66 -16.20
CA ALA A 34 -8.16 3.45 -15.87
C ALA A 34 -8.45 4.50 -14.80
N ASP A 35 -9.58 5.22 -14.89
CA ASP A 35 -10.01 6.20 -13.87
C ASP A 35 -10.24 5.52 -12.52
N LYS A 36 -10.85 4.33 -12.51
CA LYS A 36 -11.07 3.56 -11.28
C LYS A 36 -9.74 3.14 -10.65
N ARG A 37 -8.79 2.63 -11.45
CA ARG A 37 -7.45 2.27 -10.98
C ARG A 37 -6.75 3.47 -10.35
N THR A 38 -6.83 4.63 -10.98
CA THR A 38 -6.27 5.88 -10.45
C THR A 38 -6.86 6.24 -9.10
N LYS A 39 -8.19 6.20 -8.96
CA LYS A 39 -8.86 6.47 -7.69
C LYS A 39 -8.48 5.49 -6.57
N LEU A 40 -8.31 4.20 -6.88
CA LEU A 40 -7.84 3.21 -5.89
C LEU A 40 -6.42 3.51 -5.41
N LEU A 41 -5.52 3.95 -6.31
CA LEU A 41 -4.17 4.38 -5.92
C LEU A 41 -4.20 5.64 -5.04
N GLU A 42 -5.09 6.58 -5.33
CA GLU A 42 -5.30 7.80 -4.51
C GLU A 42 -5.80 7.42 -3.11
N ILE A 43 -6.78 6.53 -2.99
CA ILE A 43 -7.29 6.03 -1.71
C ILE A 43 -6.17 5.39 -0.90
N ASN A 44 -5.38 4.51 -1.50
CA ASN A 44 -4.26 3.86 -0.80
C ASN A 44 -3.20 4.88 -0.36
N LYS A 45 -2.91 5.88 -1.19
CA LYS A 45 -2.00 6.98 -0.84
C LYS A 45 -2.51 7.80 0.35
N GLU A 46 -3.80 8.13 0.38
CA GLU A 46 -4.42 8.84 1.50
C GLU A 46 -4.43 7.98 2.78
N ALA A 47 -4.77 6.70 2.67
CA ALA A 47 -4.70 5.76 3.80
C ALA A 47 -3.26 5.64 4.36
N ALA A 48 -2.25 5.55 3.48
CA ALA A 48 -0.85 5.51 3.91
C ALA A 48 -0.45 6.78 4.66
N LYS A 49 -0.85 7.96 4.19
CA LYS A 49 -0.61 9.24 4.88
C LYS A 49 -1.30 9.27 6.24
N TYR A 50 -2.53 8.77 6.30
CA TYR A 50 -3.29 8.70 7.54
C TYR A 50 -2.59 7.83 8.58
N PHE A 51 -2.25 6.59 8.23
CA PHE A 51 -1.52 5.67 9.11
C PHE A 51 -0.15 6.20 9.52
N TYR A 52 0.56 6.84 8.59
CA TYR A 52 1.86 7.45 8.85
C TYR A 52 1.79 8.57 9.89
N LYS A 53 0.81 9.46 9.77
CA LYS A 53 0.56 10.55 10.73
C LYS A 53 0.13 9.99 12.08
N LEU A 54 -0.74 8.98 12.08
CA LEU A 54 -1.26 8.37 13.29
C LEU A 54 -0.15 7.71 14.12
N LEU A 55 0.79 7.01 13.48
CA LEU A 55 1.97 6.44 14.16
C LEU A 55 2.79 7.49 14.91
N ARG A 56 2.83 8.73 14.40
CA ARG A 56 3.63 9.84 14.97
C ARG A 56 2.82 10.78 15.87
N SER A 57 1.59 10.41 16.16
CA SER A 57 0.71 11.09 17.11
C SER A 57 0.76 10.40 18.49
N PRO A 58 0.23 11.02 19.55
CA PRO A 58 0.09 10.36 20.86
C PRO A 58 -0.67 9.04 20.81
N ARG A 59 -1.63 8.90 19.89
CA ARG A 59 -2.39 7.65 19.68
C ARG A 59 -1.52 6.50 19.16
N GLY A 60 -0.42 6.80 18.49
CA GLY A 60 0.50 5.83 17.88
C GLY A 60 1.66 5.38 18.79
N GLU A 61 1.76 5.89 20.02
CA GLU A 61 2.90 5.66 20.90
C GLU A 61 3.27 4.18 21.09
N LYS A 62 2.27 3.32 21.31
CA LYS A 62 2.48 1.86 21.45
C LYS A 62 3.07 1.22 20.21
N ALA A 63 2.58 1.60 19.03
CA ALA A 63 3.08 1.09 17.77
C ALA A 63 4.47 1.64 17.44
N TYR A 64 4.72 2.90 17.78
CA TYR A 64 6.03 3.52 17.65
C TYR A 64 7.06 2.81 18.55
N ALA A 65 6.73 2.58 19.84
CA ALA A 65 7.56 1.83 20.77
C ALA A 65 7.82 0.39 20.30
N TYR A 66 6.83 -0.26 19.66
CA TYR A 66 7.02 -1.58 19.05
C TYR A 66 8.11 -1.54 17.98
N PHE A 67 8.09 -0.57 17.04
CA PHE A 67 9.11 -0.46 16.01
C PHE A 67 10.48 -0.13 16.59
N ARG A 68 10.54 0.74 17.63
CA ARG A 68 11.79 1.05 18.34
C ARG A 68 12.38 -0.15 19.06
N LYS A 69 11.52 -0.99 19.69
CA LYS A 69 11.96 -2.25 20.32
C LYS A 69 12.53 -3.25 19.30
N ARG A 70 12.16 -3.11 18.01
CA ARG A 70 12.71 -3.85 16.88
C ARG A 70 13.94 -3.17 16.28
N GLU A 71 14.50 -2.19 16.98
CA GLU A 71 15.72 -1.45 16.61
C GLU A 71 15.61 -0.65 15.31
N LEU A 72 14.39 -0.37 14.83
CA LEU A 72 14.21 0.45 13.65
C LEU A 72 14.48 1.92 13.94
N SER A 73 15.30 2.55 13.11
CA SER A 73 15.56 3.98 13.14
C SER A 73 14.38 4.78 12.58
N ASP A 74 14.27 6.06 12.94
CA ASP A 74 13.26 6.95 12.38
C ASP A 74 13.39 7.12 10.87
N GLU A 75 14.64 7.08 10.38
CA GLU A 75 14.93 7.14 8.96
C GLU A 75 14.36 5.92 8.23
N THR A 76 14.61 4.72 8.77
CA THR A 76 14.08 3.47 8.23
C THR A 76 12.55 3.46 8.26
N MET A 77 11.94 3.86 9.38
CA MET A 77 10.47 3.95 9.49
C MET A 77 9.88 4.95 8.47
N ARG A 78 10.56 6.07 8.20
CA ARG A 78 10.14 7.02 7.15
C ARG A 78 10.31 6.45 5.76
N LYS A 79 11.44 5.82 5.48
CA LYS A 79 11.77 5.25 4.17
C LYS A 79 10.76 4.20 3.73
N PHE A 80 10.33 3.34 4.65
CA PHE A 80 9.30 2.32 4.40
C PHE A 80 7.87 2.82 4.59
N GLY A 81 7.69 4.08 4.99
CA GLY A 81 6.36 4.68 5.19
C GLY A 81 5.56 4.01 6.31
N LEU A 82 6.22 3.44 7.33
CA LEU A 82 5.55 2.69 8.39
C LEU A 82 4.51 3.53 9.11
N GLY A 83 3.39 2.91 9.42
CA GLY A 83 2.22 3.55 10.01
C GLY A 83 1.59 2.76 11.14
N TYR A 84 0.47 3.26 11.61
CA TYR A 84 -0.36 2.62 12.62
C TYR A 84 -1.84 2.79 12.28
N SER A 85 -2.61 1.75 12.45
CA SER A 85 -4.07 1.77 12.44
C SER A 85 -4.57 1.57 13.86
N ASP A 86 -5.39 2.52 14.34
CA ASP A 86 -5.82 2.57 15.73
C ASP A 86 -6.76 1.41 16.12
N GLN A 87 -7.05 1.34 17.41
CA GLN A 87 -7.95 0.35 17.99
C GLN A 87 -9.44 0.54 17.60
N TYR A 88 -9.80 1.68 17.03
CA TYR A 88 -11.16 1.95 16.57
C TYR A 88 -11.37 1.37 15.17
N SER A 89 -12.44 0.61 15.03
CA SER A 89 -12.69 -0.19 13.83
C SER A 89 -13.31 0.57 12.64
N ASP A 90 -13.49 1.89 12.75
CA ASP A 90 -14.09 2.72 11.70
C ASP A 90 -13.37 4.06 11.49
N ASP A 91 -12.18 4.20 12.05
CA ASP A 91 -11.42 5.45 12.08
C ASP A 91 -10.94 5.87 10.68
N LEU A 92 -10.36 4.93 9.94
CA LEU A 92 -9.94 5.15 8.56
C LEU A 92 -11.15 5.33 7.64
N TYR A 93 -12.19 4.52 7.82
CA TYR A 93 -13.42 4.65 7.03
C TYR A 93 -14.01 6.06 7.15
N ARG A 94 -14.19 6.56 8.35
CA ARG A 94 -14.70 7.92 8.60
C ARG A 94 -13.81 8.99 7.98
N TYR A 95 -12.49 8.83 8.12
CA TYR A 95 -11.53 9.74 7.49
C TYR A 95 -11.69 9.77 5.96
N LEU A 96 -11.69 8.60 5.30
CA LEU A 96 -11.80 8.52 3.84
C LEU A 96 -13.16 9.01 3.32
N ARG A 97 -14.24 8.77 4.07
CA ARG A 97 -15.56 9.34 3.77
C ARG A 97 -15.56 10.87 3.86
N HIS A 98 -14.90 11.43 4.87
CA HIS A 98 -14.74 12.88 5.02
C HIS A 98 -13.92 13.50 3.87
N VAL A 99 -12.91 12.78 3.35
CA VAL A 99 -12.13 13.19 2.16
C VAL A 99 -12.99 13.18 0.90
N GLY A 100 -14.12 12.44 0.87
CA GLY A 100 -15.07 12.43 -0.23
C GLY A 100 -15.14 11.14 -1.05
N TYR A 101 -14.52 10.06 -0.59
CA TYR A 101 -14.62 8.76 -1.27
C TYR A 101 -15.95 8.07 -0.92
N ASP A 102 -16.59 7.46 -1.92
CA ASP A 102 -17.82 6.71 -1.73
C ASP A 102 -17.57 5.26 -1.25
N ASP A 103 -18.61 4.63 -0.70
CA ASP A 103 -18.53 3.29 -0.13
C ASP A 103 -18.14 2.22 -1.15
N ALA A 104 -18.57 2.37 -2.41
CA ALA A 104 -18.27 1.40 -3.46
C ALA A 104 -16.77 1.38 -3.75
N LEU A 105 -16.13 2.54 -3.87
CA LEU A 105 -14.68 2.67 -4.05
C LEU A 105 -13.91 2.19 -2.81
N LEU A 106 -14.38 2.53 -1.60
CA LEU A 106 -13.75 2.09 -0.36
C LEU A 106 -13.78 0.58 -0.20
N LYS A 107 -14.89 -0.07 -0.56
CA LYS A 107 -15.01 -1.53 -0.57
C LYS A 107 -14.03 -2.15 -1.59
N GLU A 108 -13.94 -1.59 -2.80
CA GLU A 108 -13.04 -2.07 -3.85
C GLU A 108 -11.55 -1.85 -3.51
N SER A 109 -11.23 -0.86 -2.69
CA SER A 109 -9.84 -0.62 -2.23
C SER A 109 -9.30 -1.76 -1.35
N GLY A 110 -10.19 -2.56 -0.79
CA GLY A 110 -9.81 -3.63 0.14
C GLY A 110 -9.39 -3.15 1.53
N LEU A 111 -9.55 -1.85 1.84
CA LEU A 111 -9.25 -1.27 3.16
C LEU A 111 -10.43 -1.33 4.12
N VAL A 112 -11.64 -1.33 3.57
CA VAL A 112 -12.88 -1.23 4.31
C VAL A 112 -13.81 -2.38 3.92
N SER A 113 -14.58 -2.87 4.88
CA SER A 113 -15.74 -3.72 4.66
C SER A 113 -17.01 -2.90 4.90
N ILE A 114 -18.00 -3.06 4.04
CA ILE A 114 -19.28 -2.36 4.17
C ILE A 114 -20.34 -3.39 4.50
N ASP A 115 -20.97 -3.20 5.64
CA ASP A 115 -22.12 -3.98 6.11
C ASP A 115 -23.39 -3.13 5.98
N GLU A 116 -24.49 -3.74 5.54
CA GLU A 116 -25.76 -3.01 5.31
C GLU A 116 -26.37 -2.46 6.60
N VAL A 117 -26.09 -3.10 7.74
CA VAL A 117 -26.67 -2.72 9.05
C VAL A 117 -25.69 -1.87 9.87
N ARG A 118 -24.41 -2.23 9.87
CA ARG A 118 -23.38 -1.62 10.72
C ARG A 118 -22.59 -0.52 10.02
N GLY A 119 -22.76 -0.37 8.70
CA GLY A 119 -21.99 0.57 7.89
C GLY A 119 -20.57 0.10 7.59
N GLY A 120 -19.69 1.05 7.32
CA GLY A 120 -18.31 0.76 6.98
C GLY A 120 -17.42 0.53 8.21
N HIS A 121 -16.55 -0.46 8.12
CA HIS A 121 -15.54 -0.73 9.13
C HIS A 121 -14.20 -1.09 8.51
N ASP A 122 -13.12 -0.75 9.20
CA ASP A 122 -11.76 -0.92 8.75
C ASP A 122 -11.36 -2.41 8.78
N LYS A 123 -10.70 -2.89 7.71
CA LYS A 123 -10.10 -4.23 7.73
C LYS A 123 -8.85 -4.27 8.57
N PHE A 124 -8.12 -3.17 8.62
CA PHE A 124 -6.93 -3.02 9.44
C PHE A 124 -7.26 -2.12 10.64
N TRP A 125 -7.36 -2.68 11.80
CA TRP A 125 -7.52 -1.96 13.06
C TRP A 125 -6.59 -2.54 14.13
N ASN A 126 -6.08 -1.69 15.01
CA ASN A 126 -5.08 -2.03 16.02
C ASN A 126 -3.86 -2.76 15.44
N ARG A 127 -3.27 -2.20 14.37
CA ARG A 127 -2.15 -2.82 13.66
C ARG A 127 -1.02 -1.86 13.35
N ALA A 128 0.22 -2.33 13.53
CA ALA A 128 1.38 -1.73 12.91
C ALA A 128 1.29 -1.96 11.39
N MET A 129 1.39 -0.88 10.59
CA MET A 129 1.09 -0.89 9.16
C MET A 129 2.34 -0.81 8.30
N PHE A 130 2.38 -1.64 7.27
CA PHE A 130 3.44 -1.77 6.28
C PHE A 130 2.87 -1.48 4.90
N PRO A 131 3.04 -0.27 4.34
CA PRO A 131 2.60 0.02 2.98
C PRO A 131 3.35 -0.86 1.98
N ILE A 132 2.61 -1.54 1.11
CA ILE A 132 3.18 -2.31 0.00
C ILE A 132 3.21 -1.40 -1.21
N MET A 133 4.40 -1.19 -1.75
CA MET A 133 4.63 -0.30 -2.89
C MET A 133 5.01 -1.10 -4.13
N ASP A 134 4.53 -0.65 -5.28
CA ASP A 134 5.00 -1.13 -6.57
C ASP A 134 6.38 -0.54 -6.92
N VAL A 135 6.95 -0.95 -8.04
CA VAL A 135 8.27 -0.49 -8.51
C VAL A 135 8.31 1.03 -8.81
N HIS A 136 7.17 1.70 -8.90
CA HIS A 136 7.04 3.14 -9.10
C HIS A 136 6.78 3.92 -7.80
N ASN A 137 6.93 3.28 -6.63
CA ASN A 137 6.65 3.83 -5.30
C ASN A 137 5.17 4.21 -5.08
N ARG A 138 4.23 3.63 -5.84
CA ARG A 138 2.80 3.82 -5.59
C ARG A 138 2.33 2.80 -4.56
N VAL A 139 1.57 3.22 -3.56
CA VAL A 139 1.02 2.32 -2.55
C VAL A 139 -0.11 1.51 -3.16
N ILE A 140 0.08 0.21 -3.30
CA ILE A 140 -0.86 -0.72 -3.93
C ILE A 140 -1.63 -1.59 -2.94
N GLY A 141 -1.14 -1.68 -1.70
CA GLY A 141 -1.76 -2.45 -0.63
C GLY A 141 -1.06 -2.25 0.69
N PHE A 142 -1.42 -3.06 1.67
CA PHE A 142 -0.87 -2.98 3.02
C PHE A 142 -0.70 -4.38 3.63
N GLY A 143 0.35 -4.51 4.44
CA GLY A 143 0.45 -5.51 5.49
C GLY A 143 0.14 -4.87 6.83
N GLY A 144 -0.45 -5.61 7.76
CA GLY A 144 -0.74 -5.11 9.10
C GLY A 144 -0.44 -6.17 10.15
N ARG A 145 0.43 -5.87 11.12
CA ARG A 145 0.70 -6.73 12.27
C ARG A 145 -0.13 -6.28 13.46
N VAL A 146 -0.89 -7.20 14.06
CA VAL A 146 -1.72 -6.87 15.23
C VAL A 146 -0.86 -6.38 16.41
N MET A 147 -1.36 -5.35 17.10
CA MET A 147 -0.74 -4.79 18.29
C MET A 147 -1.40 -5.38 19.54
N GLY A 148 -0.71 -6.32 20.18
CA GLY A 148 -1.23 -7.10 21.30
C GLY A 148 -1.75 -8.47 20.87
N GLU A 149 -2.80 -8.94 21.54
CA GLU A 149 -3.48 -10.19 21.23
C GLU A 149 -4.49 -9.99 20.10
N GLY A 150 -4.62 -10.98 19.23
CA GLY A 150 -5.56 -10.99 18.12
C GLY A 150 -5.06 -11.81 16.93
N GLU A 151 -6.02 -12.31 16.16
CA GLU A 151 -5.78 -13.10 14.95
C GLU A 151 -6.36 -12.42 13.72
N PRO A 152 -5.76 -12.58 12.56
CA PRO A 152 -4.43 -13.18 12.33
C PRO A 152 -3.31 -12.23 12.79
N LYS A 153 -2.16 -12.78 13.22
CA LYS A 153 -0.98 -12.01 13.63
C LYS A 153 -0.53 -11.03 12.53
N TYR A 154 -0.53 -11.49 11.29
CA TYR A 154 -0.33 -10.66 10.10
C TYR A 154 -1.55 -10.76 9.18
N LEU A 155 -2.02 -9.61 8.74
CA LEU A 155 -3.08 -9.46 7.76
C LEU A 155 -2.54 -8.72 6.55
N ASN A 156 -2.82 -9.21 5.35
CA ASN A 156 -2.48 -8.53 4.10
C ASN A 156 -3.73 -8.02 3.40
N SER A 157 -3.60 -6.95 2.63
CA SER A 157 -4.66 -6.52 1.71
C SER A 157 -5.14 -7.69 0.87
N PRO A 158 -6.44 -7.79 0.60
CA PRO A 158 -6.95 -8.71 -0.41
C PRO A 158 -6.42 -8.31 -1.79
N GLU A 159 -6.54 -9.19 -2.75
CA GLU A 159 -6.30 -8.86 -4.15
C GLU A 159 -7.29 -7.80 -4.62
N THR A 160 -6.79 -6.82 -5.37
CA THR A 160 -7.57 -5.72 -5.92
C THR A 160 -7.12 -5.44 -7.36
N LYS A 161 -7.78 -4.52 -8.05
CA LYS A 161 -7.37 -4.08 -9.39
C LYS A 161 -5.97 -3.46 -9.46
N ILE A 162 -5.39 -3.08 -8.32
CA ILE A 162 -4.06 -2.47 -8.22
C ILE A 162 -3.06 -3.34 -7.46
N PHE A 163 -3.49 -4.43 -6.83
CA PHE A 163 -2.63 -5.29 -6.04
C PHE A 163 -2.84 -6.77 -6.37
N ASP A 164 -1.81 -7.39 -6.89
CA ASP A 164 -1.67 -8.83 -7.13
C ASP A 164 -0.48 -9.33 -6.29
N LYS A 165 -0.76 -10.19 -5.31
CA LYS A 165 0.26 -10.72 -4.37
C LYS A 165 1.33 -11.53 -5.07
N SER A 166 0.97 -12.25 -6.13
CA SER A 166 1.88 -13.12 -6.87
C SER A 166 2.93 -12.33 -7.67
N ARG A 167 2.67 -11.04 -7.93
CA ARG A 167 3.49 -10.19 -8.80
C ARG A 167 4.24 -9.10 -8.06
N ASN A 168 4.13 -9.04 -6.73
CA ASN A 168 4.71 -7.96 -5.93
C ASN A 168 5.56 -8.50 -4.78
N LEU A 169 6.80 -8.05 -4.70
CA LEU A 169 7.70 -8.29 -3.59
C LEU A 169 7.82 -7.02 -2.74
N TYR A 170 7.65 -7.18 -1.43
CA TYR A 170 7.80 -6.07 -0.49
C TYR A 170 9.24 -5.53 -0.51
N GLY A 171 9.38 -4.21 -0.61
CA GLY A 171 10.68 -3.53 -0.63
C GLY A 171 11.41 -3.59 -1.98
N LEU A 172 10.83 -4.21 -3.03
CA LEU A 172 11.45 -4.28 -4.34
C LEU A 172 11.69 -2.89 -4.95
N ASN A 173 10.79 -1.93 -4.71
CA ASN A 173 10.95 -0.54 -5.12
C ASN A 173 12.26 0.10 -4.61
N ILE A 174 12.70 -0.29 -3.41
CA ILE A 174 13.95 0.16 -2.79
C ILE A 174 15.11 -0.72 -3.29
N ALA A 175 14.97 -2.05 -3.22
CA ALA A 175 16.02 -2.99 -3.58
C ALA A 175 16.50 -2.84 -5.02
N ARG A 176 15.60 -2.54 -5.97
CA ARG A 176 15.96 -2.34 -7.40
C ARG A 176 16.89 -1.17 -7.67
N THR A 177 17.04 -0.24 -6.72
CA THR A 177 17.95 0.90 -6.87
C THR A 177 19.41 0.55 -6.52
N THR A 178 19.65 -0.65 -5.98
CA THR A 178 20.99 -1.08 -5.62
C THR A 178 21.87 -1.32 -6.85
N ARG A 179 23.17 -1.06 -6.71
CA ARG A 179 24.20 -1.42 -7.69
C ARG A 179 24.89 -2.74 -7.34
N LYS A 180 24.52 -3.39 -6.24
CA LYS A 180 25.09 -4.68 -5.84
C LYS A 180 24.60 -5.79 -6.77
N PRO A 181 25.43 -6.79 -7.06
CA PRO A 181 25.08 -7.88 -7.98
C PRO A 181 24.12 -8.92 -7.36
N GLN A 182 23.78 -8.77 -6.09
CA GLN A 182 22.98 -9.75 -5.35
C GLN A 182 21.85 -9.04 -4.60
N LEU A 183 20.70 -9.71 -4.53
CA LEU A 183 19.56 -9.36 -3.69
C LEU A 183 19.29 -10.49 -2.70
N LEU A 184 18.93 -10.13 -1.47
CA LEU A 184 18.51 -11.08 -0.45
C LEU A 184 16.98 -11.17 -0.47
N LEU A 185 16.47 -12.40 -0.59
CA LEU A 185 15.05 -12.69 -0.48
C LEU A 185 14.72 -13.10 0.96
N CYS A 186 13.72 -12.45 1.56
CA CYS A 186 13.26 -12.69 2.93
C CYS A 186 11.77 -13.00 2.95
N GLU A 187 11.30 -13.72 3.96
CA GLU A 187 9.90 -14.14 4.08
C GLU A 187 8.98 -13.05 4.65
N GLY A 188 9.49 -12.19 5.55
CA GLY A 188 8.67 -11.25 6.31
C GLY A 188 9.01 -9.78 6.10
N TYR A 189 8.01 -8.90 6.32
CA TYR A 189 8.19 -7.44 6.25
C TYR A 189 9.32 -6.94 7.14
N MET A 190 9.37 -7.43 8.38
CA MET A 190 10.38 -6.99 9.36
C MET A 190 11.78 -7.43 8.96
N ASP A 191 11.92 -8.61 8.35
CA ASP A 191 13.20 -9.12 7.90
C ASP A 191 13.76 -8.28 6.76
N VAL A 192 12.90 -7.93 5.78
CA VAL A 192 13.27 -7.01 4.69
C VAL A 192 13.72 -5.65 5.23
N ILE A 193 12.99 -5.09 6.20
CA ILE A 193 13.30 -3.78 6.77
C ILE A 193 14.59 -3.82 7.58
N ALA A 194 14.77 -4.85 8.42
CA ALA A 194 15.95 -5.01 9.26
C ALA A 194 17.23 -5.21 8.43
N LEU A 195 17.17 -6.03 7.38
CA LEU A 195 18.32 -6.26 6.48
C LEU A 195 18.62 -5.06 5.58
N HIS A 196 17.65 -4.17 5.37
CA HIS A 196 17.86 -2.93 4.62
C HIS A 196 18.55 -1.86 5.48
N GLN A 197 18.28 -1.82 6.77
CA GLN A 197 18.84 -0.84 7.71
C GLN A 197 20.37 -1.00 7.86
#